data_344d2d00847585c0232721ac7735f847
#
_entry.id   344d2d00847585c0232721ac7735f847
#
_cell.length_a   1.000
_cell.length_b   1.000
_cell.length_c   1.000
_cell.angle_alpha   90.00
_cell.angle_beta   90.00
_cell.angle_gamma   90.00
#
_symmetry.space_group_name_H-M   'P 1'
#
loop_
_entity.id
_entity.type
_entity.pdbx_description
1 polymer ?
#
loop_
_entity_poly.entity_id
_entity_poly.type
_entity_poly.pdbx_seq_one_letter_code
_entity_poly.pdbx_strand_id
1 'polypeptide(L)'
;YQISHFSEIYRQWRKTVDVSMRIDHKAGEKAFSDFAGTTLPIVDPGTGEVSYAHLFVCTLGASSYTFARLFWNETSESWCNGHAMAFEFFHGCPEIVVPDNPKPVITKACPYEPDVNPSFSQMAAHFGVTIIPARVKHPKDKAAVESAVGHATRVILAVLRKRTFFSLAEANEAVSVLLAKLNARPFKKIPGSRLSRFEEIDKPALKPLPSDNYQFQHIQKASVHIADYHVGFDKCWYSVPFHYRGREVEIRATSHTVEIFLRGKRIASHVRHILPGKRTTLKEHRPKNHQDYGEWPPERLIRWAAQIGPDTKTLIERILAERSHPEQGYRSCFGILRHAKTFGNQRLNAAA
;
A
#
# COMPACT_ATOMS: atom_id res chain seq x y z
N TYR A 1 13.46 32.06 47.87
CA TYR A 1 12.96 32.28 46.49
C TYR A 1 11.87 31.25 46.18
N GLN A 2 10.67 31.73 45.78
CA GLN A 2 9.61 30.81 45.40
C GLN A 2 9.95 30.17 44.03
N ILE A 3 9.62 28.89 43.82
CA ILE A 3 9.88 28.13 42.60
C ILE A 3 9.35 28.85 41.35
N SER A 4 8.25 29.59 41.49
CA SER A 4 7.66 30.42 40.42
C SER A 4 8.59 31.50 39.92
N HIS A 5 9.24 32.24 40.85
CA HIS A 5 10.16 33.33 40.52
C HIS A 5 11.46 32.81 39.87
N PHE A 6 12.00 31.70 40.39
CA PHE A 6 13.13 31.00 39.76
C PHE A 6 12.78 30.58 38.34
N SER A 7 11.62 29.97 38.14
CA SER A 7 11.15 29.51 36.82
C SER A 7 10.96 30.65 35.82
N GLU A 8 10.63 31.87 36.31
CA GLU A 8 10.49 33.02 35.46
C GLU A 8 11.85 33.62 35.07
N ILE A 9 12.78 33.77 36.02
CA ILE A 9 14.17 34.18 35.75
C ILE A 9 14.87 33.19 34.84
N TYR A 10 14.71 31.88 35.07
CA TYR A 10 15.29 30.83 34.23
C TYR A 10 14.72 30.89 32.81
N ARG A 11 13.41 31.11 32.63
CA ARG A 11 12.79 31.31 31.32
C ARG A 11 13.32 32.54 30.59
N GLN A 12 13.53 33.64 31.31
CA GLN A 12 14.10 34.87 30.72
C GLN A 12 15.56 34.66 30.32
N TRP A 13 16.36 34.06 31.18
CA TRP A 13 17.76 33.72 30.89
C TRP A 13 17.87 32.73 29.73
N ARG A 14 17.06 31.69 29.72
CA ARG A 14 17.02 30.72 28.62
C ARG A 14 16.71 31.35 27.26
N LYS A 15 15.85 32.40 27.20
CA LYS A 15 15.58 33.14 25.98
C LYS A 15 16.79 33.91 25.46
N THR A 16 17.72 34.32 26.31
CA THR A 16 18.95 35.00 25.91
C THR A 16 20.06 34.05 25.47
N VAL A 17 20.06 32.83 25.99
CA VAL A 17 21.08 31.77 25.67
C VAL A 17 20.67 30.91 24.48
N ASP A 18 19.37 30.70 24.27
CA ASP A 18 18.84 29.90 23.16
C ASP A 18 18.84 30.73 21.86
N VAL A 19 19.98 30.86 21.24
CA VAL A 19 20.09 31.45 19.90
C VAL A 19 19.41 30.52 18.89
N SER A 20 18.25 30.93 18.38
CA SER A 20 17.57 30.19 17.31
C SER A 20 18.31 30.41 16.00
N MET A 21 19.02 29.40 15.52
CA MET A 21 19.60 29.45 14.19
C MET A 21 18.46 29.43 13.16
N ARG A 22 18.39 30.46 12.32
CA ARG A 22 17.46 30.50 11.18
C ARG A 22 17.98 29.50 10.16
N ILE A 23 17.14 28.51 9.83
CA ILE A 23 17.45 27.55 8.78
C ILE A 23 16.90 28.11 7.47
N ASP A 24 17.79 28.50 6.57
CA ASP A 24 17.39 28.87 5.22
C ASP A 24 17.28 27.57 4.38
N HIS A 25 16.13 27.39 3.77
CA HIS A 25 15.86 26.23 2.92
C HIS A 25 16.22 26.56 1.47
N LYS A 26 17.01 25.68 0.85
CA LYS A 26 17.33 25.76 -0.56
C LYS A 26 16.09 25.46 -1.41
N ALA A 27 15.94 26.19 -2.50
CA ALA A 27 14.84 25.98 -3.44
C ALA A 27 14.87 24.55 -4.04
N GLY A 28 13.69 23.93 -4.14
CA GLY A 28 13.52 22.57 -4.65
C GLY A 28 14.08 21.45 -3.76
N GLU A 29 14.75 21.79 -2.63
CA GLU A 29 15.44 20.78 -1.81
C GLU A 29 14.47 19.98 -0.93
N LYS A 30 13.68 20.65 -0.09
CA LYS A 30 12.88 19.99 0.96
C LYS A 30 11.40 20.25 0.85
N ALA A 31 10.61 19.17 0.99
CA ALA A 31 9.18 19.24 1.29
C ALA A 31 8.93 18.63 2.67
N PHE A 32 8.12 19.31 3.47
CA PHE A 32 7.71 18.89 4.80
C PHE A 32 6.27 18.41 4.76
N SER A 33 5.96 17.31 5.41
CA SER A 33 4.63 16.73 5.39
C SER A 33 4.19 16.21 6.75
N ASP A 34 2.89 16.37 7.04
CA ASP A 34 2.26 15.86 8.24
C ASP A 34 0.73 15.82 8.07
N PHE A 35 0.04 15.08 8.95
CA PHE A 35 -1.40 15.17 9.12
C PHE A 35 -1.74 16.14 10.26
N ALA A 36 -2.76 16.95 10.05
CA ALA A 36 -3.27 17.83 11.11
C ALA A 36 -3.94 17.00 12.22
N GLY A 37 -3.60 17.27 13.47
CA GLY A 37 -4.19 16.56 14.61
C GLY A 37 -5.69 16.81 14.83
N THR A 38 -6.29 17.77 14.10
CA THR A 38 -7.72 18.06 14.11
C THR A 38 -8.38 17.48 12.87
N THR A 39 -9.50 16.78 13.05
CA THR A 39 -10.28 16.17 11.99
C THR A 39 -11.49 17.00 11.58
N LEU A 40 -12.05 16.73 10.41
CA LEU A 40 -13.28 17.36 9.89
C LEU A 40 -14.40 16.31 9.87
N PRO A 41 -15.56 16.56 10.52
CA PRO A 41 -16.71 15.65 10.45
C PRO A 41 -17.38 15.70 9.07
N ILE A 42 -17.73 14.54 8.55
CA ILE A 42 -18.52 14.34 7.31
C ILE A 42 -19.69 13.46 7.65
N VAL A 43 -20.88 13.88 7.30
CA VAL A 43 -22.15 13.18 7.60
C VAL A 43 -22.59 12.38 6.40
N ASP A 44 -22.88 11.09 6.59
CA ASP A 44 -23.53 10.29 5.55
C ASP A 44 -24.98 10.73 5.39
N PRO A 45 -25.40 11.16 4.17
CA PRO A 45 -26.74 11.70 3.98
C PRO A 45 -27.86 10.65 4.08
N GLY A 46 -27.54 9.35 3.94
CA GLY A 46 -28.51 8.26 4.00
C GLY A 46 -28.72 7.70 5.42
N THR A 47 -27.63 7.62 6.21
CA THR A 47 -27.64 7.02 7.54
C THR A 47 -27.56 8.03 8.67
N GLY A 48 -27.08 9.25 8.40
CA GLY A 48 -26.76 10.26 9.42
C GLY A 48 -25.49 9.95 10.22
N GLU A 49 -24.75 8.90 9.88
CA GLU A 49 -23.49 8.53 10.54
C GLU A 49 -22.41 9.58 10.27
N VAL A 50 -21.63 9.90 11.32
CA VAL A 50 -20.53 10.87 11.21
C VAL A 50 -19.20 10.16 11.12
N SER A 51 -18.52 10.34 10.00
CA SER A 51 -17.13 9.93 9.78
C SER A 51 -16.19 11.11 9.86
N TYR A 52 -14.93 10.87 10.28
CA TYR A 52 -13.95 11.94 10.47
C TYR A 52 -12.87 11.86 9.40
N ALA A 53 -12.65 12.96 8.68
CA ALA A 53 -11.59 13.09 7.69
C ALA A 53 -10.37 13.82 8.27
N HIS A 54 -9.17 13.36 7.86
CA HIS A 54 -7.87 13.83 8.30
C HIS A 54 -7.24 14.71 7.23
N LEU A 55 -6.72 15.89 7.60
CA LEU A 55 -6.10 16.81 6.65
C LEU A 55 -4.60 16.51 6.52
N PHE A 56 -4.20 15.99 5.37
CA PHE A 56 -2.80 15.90 4.95
C PHE A 56 -2.32 17.26 4.47
N VAL A 57 -1.10 17.64 4.88
CA VAL A 57 -0.45 18.89 4.48
C VAL A 57 0.96 18.59 4.01
N CYS A 58 1.35 19.14 2.87
CA CYS A 58 2.71 19.07 2.35
C CYS A 58 3.16 20.49 1.92
N THR A 59 4.33 20.93 2.36
CA THR A 59 4.80 22.31 2.16
C THR A 59 6.25 22.31 1.69
N LEU A 60 6.56 23.07 0.63
CA LEU A 60 7.93 23.30 0.19
C LEU A 60 8.68 24.24 1.15
N GLY A 61 9.95 23.95 1.41
CA GLY A 61 10.73 24.64 2.43
C GLY A 61 11.02 26.09 2.09
N ALA A 62 11.40 26.40 0.86
CA ALA A 62 11.88 27.74 0.48
C ALA A 62 10.73 28.74 0.24
N SER A 63 9.70 28.38 -0.54
CA SER A 63 8.55 29.24 -0.85
C SER A 63 7.46 29.17 0.21
N SER A 64 7.43 28.11 1.02
CA SER A 64 6.28 27.71 1.87
C SER A 64 5.00 27.46 1.06
N TYR A 65 5.12 27.15 -0.24
CA TYR A 65 3.99 26.76 -1.07
C TYR A 65 3.41 25.45 -0.57
N THR A 66 2.11 25.45 -0.31
CA THR A 66 1.46 24.41 0.48
C THR A 66 0.43 23.67 -0.37
N PHE A 67 0.44 22.35 -0.28
CA PHE A 67 -0.62 21.43 -0.68
C PHE A 67 -1.36 20.93 0.55
N ALA A 68 -2.68 20.77 0.46
CA ALA A 68 -3.50 20.17 1.52
C ALA A 68 -4.69 19.42 0.93
N ARG A 69 -5.01 18.24 1.51
CA ARG A 69 -6.13 17.40 1.10
C ARG A 69 -6.63 16.53 2.24
N LEU A 70 -7.94 16.28 2.29
CA LEU A 70 -8.57 15.39 3.27
C LEU A 70 -8.54 13.93 2.79
N PHE A 71 -8.26 13.02 3.75
CA PHE A 71 -8.31 11.58 3.61
C PHE A 71 -9.17 10.98 4.72
N TRP A 72 -9.71 9.78 4.50
CA TRP A 72 -10.49 9.08 5.53
C TRP A 72 -9.65 8.56 6.70
N ASN A 73 -8.35 8.39 6.51
CA ASN A 73 -7.44 7.83 7.52
C ASN A 73 -5.99 8.29 7.27
N GLU A 74 -5.10 7.92 8.20
CA GLU A 74 -3.67 8.22 8.13
C GLU A 74 -2.82 6.96 7.82
N THR A 75 -3.36 6.04 7.01
CA THR A 75 -2.64 4.82 6.61
C THR A 75 -1.45 5.12 5.69
N SER A 76 -0.58 4.11 5.49
CA SER A 76 0.54 4.23 4.53
C SER A 76 0.05 4.58 3.12
N GLU A 77 -1.13 4.09 2.72
CA GLU A 77 -1.75 4.43 1.44
C GLU A 77 -2.09 5.92 1.36
N SER A 78 -2.72 6.48 2.41
CA SER A 78 -3.05 7.90 2.47
C SER A 78 -1.81 8.79 2.45
N TRP A 79 -0.73 8.37 3.14
CA TRP A 79 0.55 9.06 3.11
C TRP A 79 1.18 9.05 1.71
N CYS A 80 1.25 7.89 1.07
CA CYS A 80 1.82 7.77 -0.29
C CYS A 80 1.01 8.56 -1.32
N ASN A 81 -0.32 8.43 -1.31
CA ASN A 81 -1.22 9.16 -2.21
C ASN A 81 -1.19 10.66 -1.95
N GLY A 82 -1.08 11.07 -0.67
CA GLY A 82 -0.94 12.48 -0.29
C GLY A 82 0.32 13.12 -0.90
N HIS A 83 1.46 12.42 -0.86
CA HIS A 83 2.70 12.90 -1.50
C HIS A 83 2.61 12.89 -3.01
N ALA A 84 2.08 11.83 -3.63
CA ALA A 84 1.89 11.79 -5.08
C ALA A 84 1.07 12.98 -5.58
N MET A 85 -0.08 13.23 -4.95
CA MET A 85 -0.93 14.38 -5.27
C MET A 85 -0.26 15.73 -4.98
N ALA A 86 0.58 15.82 -3.94
CA ALA A 86 1.35 17.01 -3.65
C ALA A 86 2.39 17.30 -4.74
N PHE A 87 3.10 16.29 -5.22
CA PHE A 87 4.08 16.44 -6.30
C PHE A 87 3.42 16.81 -7.63
N GLU A 88 2.26 16.22 -7.94
CA GLU A 88 1.43 16.63 -9.09
C GLU A 88 1.01 18.10 -8.96
N PHE A 89 0.56 18.54 -7.80
CA PHE A 89 0.19 19.93 -7.53
C PHE A 89 1.36 20.91 -7.63
N PHE A 90 2.57 20.48 -7.25
CA PHE A 90 3.80 21.25 -7.39
C PHE A 90 4.37 21.20 -8.82
N HIS A 91 3.82 20.36 -9.69
CA HIS A 91 4.35 20.09 -11.03
C HIS A 91 5.83 19.65 -11.02
N GLY A 92 6.25 18.95 -9.97
CA GLY A 92 7.61 18.46 -9.81
C GLY A 92 7.87 17.86 -8.44
N CYS A 93 9.06 17.23 -8.30
CA CYS A 93 9.47 16.52 -7.10
C CYS A 93 10.59 17.27 -6.37
N PRO A 94 10.54 17.41 -5.03
CA PRO A 94 11.66 17.91 -4.23
C PRO A 94 12.79 16.87 -4.19
N GLU A 95 13.98 17.27 -3.74
CA GLU A 95 15.07 16.32 -3.51
C GLU A 95 14.80 15.44 -2.28
N ILE A 96 14.22 16.01 -1.23
CA ILE A 96 14.05 15.41 0.10
C ILE A 96 12.61 15.62 0.59
N VAL A 97 12.05 14.55 1.13
CA VAL A 97 10.78 14.58 1.89
C VAL A 97 11.08 14.39 3.37
N VAL A 98 10.54 15.27 4.20
CA VAL A 98 10.71 15.26 5.66
C VAL A 98 9.36 15.03 6.33
N PRO A 99 8.92 13.78 6.55
CA PRO A 99 7.71 13.46 7.30
C PRO A 99 7.96 13.61 8.81
N ASP A 100 6.93 13.96 9.59
CA ASP A 100 7.04 14.06 11.06
C ASP A 100 6.89 12.69 11.75
N ASN A 101 7.78 11.74 11.44
CA ASN A 101 7.90 10.40 12.06
C ASN A 101 6.56 9.65 12.30
N PRO A 102 5.60 9.64 11.38
CA PRO A 102 4.36 8.92 11.58
C PRO A 102 4.60 7.40 11.52
N LYS A 103 3.95 6.63 12.40
CA LYS A 103 4.04 5.15 12.43
C LYS A 103 3.77 4.47 11.07
N PRO A 104 2.82 4.93 10.23
CA PRO A 104 2.59 4.34 8.91
C PRO A 104 3.75 4.51 7.93
N VAL A 105 4.64 5.49 8.14
CA VAL A 105 5.80 5.78 7.29
C VAL A 105 7.08 5.20 7.87
N ILE A 106 7.25 5.27 9.20
CA ILE A 106 8.43 4.81 9.93
C ILE A 106 8.05 3.61 10.79
N THR A 107 8.51 2.42 10.44
CA THR A 107 8.24 1.18 11.17
C THR A 107 9.07 1.09 12.45
N LYS A 108 10.29 1.64 12.43
CA LYS A 108 11.15 1.70 13.61
C LYS A 108 11.90 3.02 13.63
N ALA A 109 11.62 3.85 14.63
CA ALA A 109 12.33 5.10 14.82
C ALA A 109 13.74 4.83 15.37
N CYS A 110 14.75 5.18 14.58
CA CYS A 110 16.16 5.13 14.99
C CYS A 110 16.80 6.49 14.66
N PRO A 111 17.62 7.07 15.56
CA PRO A 111 18.28 8.34 15.30
C PRO A 111 19.28 8.30 14.13
N TYR A 112 19.80 7.14 13.81
CA TYR A 112 20.84 6.94 12.80
C TYR A 112 20.32 6.31 11.51
N GLU A 113 19.51 5.23 11.63
CA GLU A 113 18.93 4.49 10.50
C GLU A 113 17.47 4.14 10.80
N PRO A 114 16.50 5.01 10.49
CA PRO A 114 15.10 4.70 10.67
C PRO A 114 14.63 3.68 9.62
N ASP A 115 13.92 2.64 10.06
CA ASP A 115 13.26 1.69 9.17
C ASP A 115 12.05 2.35 8.53
N VAL A 116 12.13 2.64 7.24
CA VAL A 116 11.03 3.20 6.46
C VAL A 116 10.11 2.09 5.97
N ASN A 117 8.80 2.33 6.00
CA ASN A 117 7.82 1.40 5.46
C ASN A 117 8.13 1.08 3.98
N PRO A 118 8.16 -0.20 3.56
CA PRO A 118 8.50 -0.60 2.19
C PRO A 118 7.64 0.07 1.11
N SER A 119 6.33 0.25 1.36
CA SER A 119 5.44 0.95 0.41
C SER A 119 5.80 2.43 0.27
N PHE A 120 6.21 3.09 1.36
CA PHE A 120 6.65 4.47 1.32
C PHE A 120 8.04 4.61 0.65
N SER A 121 8.95 3.65 0.87
CA SER A 121 10.23 3.59 0.18
C SER A 121 10.04 3.39 -1.33
N GLN A 122 9.08 2.58 -1.74
CA GLN A 122 8.75 2.37 -3.16
C GLN A 122 8.19 3.66 -3.80
N MET A 123 7.32 4.39 -3.08
CA MET A 123 6.83 5.71 -3.52
C MET A 123 8.00 6.68 -3.71
N ALA A 124 8.92 6.75 -2.75
CA ALA A 124 10.08 7.62 -2.83
C ALA A 124 11.00 7.26 -4.02
N ALA A 125 11.20 5.97 -4.27
CA ALA A 125 11.97 5.50 -5.43
C ALA A 125 11.29 5.85 -6.76
N HIS A 126 9.96 5.74 -6.85
CA HIS A 126 9.19 6.13 -8.04
C HIS A 126 9.38 7.61 -8.39
N PHE A 127 9.30 8.51 -7.40
CA PHE A 127 9.45 9.95 -7.61
C PHE A 127 10.91 10.42 -7.56
N GLY A 128 11.89 9.56 -7.30
CA GLY A 128 13.30 9.92 -7.18
C GLY A 128 13.59 10.88 -6.03
N VAL A 129 12.83 10.78 -4.92
CA VAL A 129 12.98 11.59 -3.71
C VAL A 129 13.67 10.81 -2.59
N THR A 130 14.38 11.51 -1.71
CA THR A 130 15.01 10.93 -0.53
C THR A 130 14.14 11.17 0.71
N ILE A 131 13.90 10.15 1.52
CA ILE A 131 13.15 10.28 2.77
C ILE A 131 14.14 10.56 3.90
N ILE A 132 13.98 11.68 4.58
CA ILE A 132 14.74 12.03 5.79
C ILE A 132 13.74 12.39 6.88
N PRO A 133 13.37 11.44 7.76
CA PRO A 133 12.43 11.72 8.83
C PRO A 133 12.95 12.81 9.79
N ALA A 134 12.05 13.61 10.34
CA ALA A 134 12.41 14.63 11.33
C ALA A 134 13.11 13.98 12.53
N ARG A 135 14.19 14.58 13.02
CA ARG A 135 14.96 14.04 14.14
C ARG A 135 14.14 14.01 15.43
N VAL A 136 14.16 12.87 16.11
CA VAL A 136 13.50 12.70 17.41
C VAL A 136 14.14 13.64 18.43
N LYS A 137 13.35 14.40 19.21
CA LYS A 137 13.79 15.34 20.24
C LYS A 137 14.54 16.61 19.77
N HIS A 138 14.45 16.96 18.46
CA HIS A 138 14.97 18.24 17.97
C HIS A 138 13.84 19.15 17.48
N PRO A 139 13.16 19.89 18.38
CA PRO A 139 11.99 20.72 18.06
C PRO A 139 12.30 21.82 17.04
N LYS A 140 13.56 22.25 16.92
CA LYS A 140 13.97 23.29 15.95
C LYS A 140 13.85 22.81 14.50
N ASP A 141 14.07 21.53 14.23
CA ASP A 141 13.92 20.95 12.89
C ASP A 141 12.44 20.86 12.46
N LYS A 142 11.53 20.74 13.45
CA LYS A 142 10.09 20.65 13.25
C LYS A 142 9.40 22.00 13.11
N ALA A 143 10.03 23.10 13.51
CA ALA A 143 9.39 24.41 13.58
C ALA A 143 8.78 24.85 12.22
N ALA A 144 9.39 24.50 11.11
CA ALA A 144 8.86 24.78 9.77
C ALA A 144 7.62 23.95 9.45
N VAL A 145 7.63 22.65 9.78
CA VAL A 145 6.50 21.71 9.58
C VAL A 145 5.34 22.11 10.48
N GLU A 146 5.59 22.24 11.78
CA GLU A 146 4.58 22.64 12.77
C GLU A 146 3.95 24.00 12.44
N SER A 147 4.75 24.94 11.96
CA SER A 147 4.26 26.26 11.51
C SER A 147 3.35 26.13 10.28
N ALA A 148 3.75 25.34 9.26
CA ALA A 148 2.98 25.14 8.03
C ALA A 148 1.67 24.41 8.29
N VAL A 149 1.74 23.25 8.99
CA VAL A 149 0.56 22.46 9.37
C VAL A 149 -0.37 23.27 10.29
N GLY A 150 0.16 23.92 11.32
CA GLY A 150 -0.63 24.77 12.21
C GLY A 150 -1.26 25.97 11.49
N HIS A 151 -0.61 26.51 10.46
CA HIS A 151 -1.18 27.56 9.64
C HIS A 151 -2.30 27.06 8.73
N ALA A 152 -2.08 25.93 8.04
CA ALA A 152 -3.09 25.28 7.22
C ALA A 152 -4.32 24.87 8.05
N THR A 153 -4.11 24.27 9.23
CA THR A 153 -5.19 23.93 10.18
C THR A 153 -6.03 25.15 10.56
N ARG A 154 -5.39 26.26 10.91
CA ARG A 154 -6.11 27.50 11.29
C ARG A 154 -6.86 28.15 10.12
N VAL A 155 -6.29 28.15 8.93
CA VAL A 155 -6.89 28.83 7.76
C VAL A 155 -7.92 27.94 7.06
N ILE A 156 -7.72 26.64 7.06
CA ILE A 156 -8.59 25.69 6.36
C ILE A 156 -9.60 25.07 7.33
N LEU A 157 -9.15 24.24 8.28
CA LEU A 157 -10.07 23.49 9.13
C LEU A 157 -10.90 24.38 10.06
N ALA A 158 -10.33 25.45 10.60
CA ALA A 158 -11.09 26.36 11.48
C ALA A 158 -12.23 27.08 10.74
N VAL A 159 -12.09 27.31 9.43
CA VAL A 159 -13.16 27.87 8.60
C VAL A 159 -14.20 26.79 8.26
N LEU A 160 -13.75 25.59 7.85
CA LEU A 160 -14.62 24.50 7.42
C LEU A 160 -15.42 23.85 8.56
N ARG A 161 -14.94 23.89 9.81
CA ARG A 161 -15.65 23.32 10.98
C ARG A 161 -17.06 23.87 11.22
N LYS A 162 -17.37 25.03 10.62
CA LYS A 162 -18.71 25.67 10.71
C LYS A 162 -19.66 25.20 9.59
N ARG A 163 -19.18 24.38 8.67
CA ARG A 163 -19.96 23.85 7.55
C ARG A 163 -20.22 22.35 7.77
N THR A 164 -21.37 21.87 7.34
CA THR A 164 -21.67 20.44 7.26
C THR A 164 -21.34 19.96 5.85
N PHE A 165 -20.68 18.83 5.75
CA PHE A 165 -20.31 18.18 4.50
C PHE A 165 -20.93 16.78 4.44
N PHE A 166 -21.38 16.40 3.26
CA PHE A 166 -22.01 15.12 3.01
C PHE A 166 -21.16 14.15 2.18
N SER A 167 -20.01 14.62 1.71
CA SER A 167 -19.02 13.76 1.05
C SER A 167 -17.60 14.29 1.23
N LEU A 168 -16.62 13.38 1.13
CA LEU A 168 -15.20 13.74 1.14
C LEU A 168 -14.83 14.60 -0.09
N ALA A 169 -15.49 14.36 -1.22
CA ALA A 169 -15.28 15.12 -2.45
C ALA A 169 -15.66 16.59 -2.27
N GLU A 170 -16.88 16.86 -1.76
CA GLU A 170 -17.36 18.21 -1.45
C GLU A 170 -16.43 18.94 -0.46
N ALA A 171 -16.01 18.24 0.60
CA ALA A 171 -15.09 18.80 1.59
C ALA A 171 -13.72 19.14 0.96
N ASN A 172 -13.20 18.29 0.05
CA ASN A 172 -11.95 18.53 -0.67
C ASN A 172 -12.05 19.71 -1.66
N GLU A 173 -13.17 19.92 -2.31
CA GLU A 173 -13.42 21.12 -3.13
C GLU A 173 -13.34 22.38 -2.27
N ALA A 174 -13.97 22.38 -1.10
CA ALA A 174 -13.90 23.51 -0.18
C ALA A 174 -12.46 23.73 0.34
N VAL A 175 -11.69 22.67 0.60
CA VAL A 175 -10.25 22.74 0.94
C VAL A 175 -9.47 23.39 -0.20
N SER A 176 -9.70 23.01 -1.45
CA SER A 176 -8.96 23.55 -2.61
C SER A 176 -9.14 25.05 -2.78
N VAL A 177 -10.36 25.55 -2.57
CA VAL A 177 -10.66 26.99 -2.61
C VAL A 177 -9.91 27.76 -1.51
N LEU A 178 -9.88 27.23 -0.28
CA LEU A 178 -9.17 27.86 0.83
C LEU A 178 -7.66 27.75 0.67
N LEU A 179 -7.17 26.66 0.12
CA LEU A 179 -5.76 26.44 -0.19
C LEU A 179 -5.24 27.44 -1.23
N ALA A 180 -6.00 27.69 -2.30
CA ALA A 180 -5.67 28.72 -3.29
C ALA A 180 -5.57 30.11 -2.65
N LYS A 181 -6.52 30.48 -1.79
CA LYS A 181 -6.48 31.74 -1.02
C LYS A 181 -5.28 31.80 -0.09
N LEU A 182 -4.94 30.69 0.58
CA LEU A 182 -3.76 30.60 1.46
C LEU A 182 -2.47 30.85 0.68
N ASN A 183 -2.32 30.21 -0.46
CA ASN A 183 -1.10 30.34 -1.29
C ASN A 183 -0.98 31.71 -1.97
N ALA A 184 -2.08 32.33 -2.36
CA ALA A 184 -2.11 33.66 -2.95
C ALA A 184 -1.94 34.80 -1.94
N ARG A 185 -2.14 34.52 -0.63
CA ARG A 185 -2.09 35.56 0.41
C ARG A 185 -0.69 36.16 0.55
N PRO A 186 -0.53 37.51 0.48
CA PRO A 186 0.75 38.17 0.70
C PRO A 186 1.35 37.87 2.07
N PHE A 187 2.65 37.75 2.14
CA PHE A 187 3.37 37.66 3.40
C PHE A 187 3.33 39.02 4.16
N LYS A 188 3.34 38.97 5.49
CA LYS A 188 3.33 40.20 6.31
C LYS A 188 4.68 40.89 6.38
N LYS A 189 5.80 40.16 6.30
CA LYS A 189 7.16 40.65 6.60
C LYS A 189 8.10 40.67 5.40
N ILE A 190 7.75 39.97 4.34
CA ILE A 190 8.56 39.84 3.11
C ILE A 190 7.66 40.08 1.90
N PRO A 191 8.19 40.61 0.79
CA PRO A 191 7.42 40.81 -0.43
C PRO A 191 6.95 39.50 -1.02
N GLY A 192 5.82 39.52 -1.75
CA GLY A 192 5.25 38.40 -2.45
C GLY A 192 4.32 37.51 -1.60
N SER A 193 3.91 36.41 -2.20
CA SER A 193 3.07 35.35 -1.62
C SER A 193 3.77 34.01 -1.71
N ARG A 194 3.15 32.95 -1.14
CA ARG A 194 3.64 31.58 -1.33
C ARG A 194 3.68 31.19 -2.81
N LEU A 195 2.65 31.54 -3.54
CA LEU A 195 2.53 31.25 -4.97
C LEU A 195 3.61 31.98 -5.78
N SER A 196 3.76 33.31 -5.59
CA SER A 196 4.78 34.06 -6.36
C SER A 196 6.21 33.56 -6.09
N ARG A 197 6.52 33.24 -4.83
CA ARG A 197 7.82 32.65 -4.49
C ARG A 197 8.00 31.23 -5.03
N PHE A 198 6.93 30.46 -5.05
CA PHE A 198 6.98 29.14 -5.68
C PHE A 198 7.34 29.25 -7.16
N GLU A 199 6.66 30.12 -7.91
CA GLU A 199 6.90 30.31 -9.33
C GLU A 199 8.33 30.82 -9.62
N GLU A 200 8.84 31.70 -8.75
CA GLU A 200 10.13 32.35 -8.89
C GLU A 200 11.31 31.41 -8.53
N ILE A 201 11.22 30.66 -7.41
CA ILE A 201 12.38 29.96 -6.86
C ILE A 201 12.24 28.43 -6.80
N ASP A 202 11.08 27.88 -6.34
CA ASP A 202 10.95 26.43 -6.16
C ASP A 202 10.64 25.72 -7.47
N LYS A 203 9.67 26.19 -8.25
CA LYS A 203 9.22 25.55 -9.48
C LYS A 203 10.35 25.26 -10.49
N PRO A 204 11.28 26.19 -10.77
CA PRO A 204 12.41 25.91 -11.65
C PRO A 204 13.46 24.97 -11.06
N ALA A 205 13.48 24.80 -9.73
CA ALA A 205 14.44 23.95 -9.03
C ALA A 205 13.93 22.53 -8.74
N LEU A 206 12.62 22.28 -8.86
CA LEU A 206 12.05 20.94 -8.68
C LEU A 206 12.49 20.01 -9.82
N LYS A 207 12.66 18.71 -9.48
CA LYS A 207 12.87 17.66 -10.47
C LYS A 207 11.56 17.41 -11.25
N PRO A 208 11.64 17.00 -12.53
CA PRO A 208 10.45 16.66 -13.31
C PRO A 208 9.72 15.47 -12.69
N LEU A 209 8.40 15.42 -12.88
CA LEU A 209 7.59 14.25 -12.54
C LEU A 209 7.97 13.05 -13.40
N PRO A 210 7.90 11.81 -12.87
CA PRO A 210 8.01 10.61 -13.68
C PRO A 210 6.96 10.58 -14.81
N SER A 211 7.29 9.91 -15.92
CA SER A 211 6.34 9.71 -17.03
C SER A 211 5.19 8.77 -16.67
N ASP A 212 5.46 7.83 -15.77
CA ASP A 212 4.49 6.82 -15.37
C ASP A 212 3.68 7.30 -14.17
N ASN A 213 2.37 7.07 -14.20
CA ASN A 213 1.49 7.41 -13.10
C ASN A 213 1.81 6.56 -11.87
N TYR A 214 1.91 7.21 -10.72
CA TYR A 214 2.08 6.50 -9.45
C TYR A 214 0.85 5.69 -9.10
N GLN A 215 1.07 4.42 -8.72
CA GLN A 215 0.05 3.56 -8.16
C GLN A 215 0.54 2.98 -6.83
N PHE A 216 -0.23 3.21 -5.76
CA PHE A 216 0.10 2.67 -4.45
C PHE A 216 0.19 1.15 -4.48
N GLN A 217 1.23 0.60 -3.86
CA GLN A 217 1.43 -0.81 -3.65
C GLN A 217 1.63 -1.09 -2.16
N HIS A 218 0.78 -1.97 -1.62
CA HIS A 218 1.01 -2.52 -0.29
C HIS A 218 2.10 -3.58 -0.38
N ILE A 219 3.24 -3.34 0.26
CA ILE A 219 4.39 -4.26 0.23
C ILE A 219 4.55 -4.89 1.60
N GLN A 220 4.55 -6.23 1.64
CA GLN A 220 4.83 -6.99 2.87
C GLN A 220 5.60 -8.26 2.59
N LYS A 221 6.36 -8.73 3.59
CA LYS A 221 6.98 -10.05 3.57
C LYS A 221 6.00 -11.09 4.10
N ALA A 222 6.04 -12.29 3.51
CA ALA A 222 5.25 -13.43 3.94
C ALA A 222 6.01 -14.73 3.71
N SER A 223 5.67 -15.78 4.47
CA SER A 223 6.19 -17.12 4.24
C SER A 223 5.20 -17.94 3.43
N VAL A 224 5.71 -18.66 2.42
CA VAL A 224 4.90 -19.63 1.66
C VAL A 224 4.58 -20.80 2.56
N HIS A 225 3.31 -21.11 2.72
CA HIS A 225 2.87 -22.22 3.56
C HIS A 225 3.40 -23.56 3.06
N ILE A 226 3.94 -24.40 3.97
CA ILE A 226 4.66 -25.61 3.60
C ILE A 226 3.75 -26.68 3.01
N ALA A 227 2.53 -26.81 3.55
CA ALA A 227 1.62 -27.87 3.15
C ALA A 227 0.89 -27.60 1.84
N ASP A 228 0.55 -26.35 1.53
CA ASP A 228 -0.36 -26.01 0.44
C ASP A 228 0.13 -24.94 -0.53
N TYR A 229 1.41 -24.53 -0.43
CA TYR A 229 2.07 -23.57 -1.33
C TYR A 229 1.30 -22.25 -1.56
N HIS A 230 0.55 -21.77 -0.55
CA HIS A 230 -0.12 -20.47 -0.59
C HIS A 230 0.56 -19.46 0.32
N VAL A 231 0.33 -18.20 0.01
CA VAL A 231 0.66 -17.04 0.87
C VAL A 231 -0.61 -16.31 1.25
N GLY A 232 -0.68 -15.84 2.50
CA GLY A 232 -1.80 -15.06 3.01
C GLY A 232 -1.59 -13.56 2.77
N PHE A 233 -2.60 -12.90 2.23
CA PHE A 233 -2.69 -11.44 2.13
C PHE A 233 -4.14 -11.01 2.29
N ASP A 234 -4.40 -10.05 3.18
CA ASP A 234 -5.71 -9.43 3.41
C ASP A 234 -6.82 -10.48 3.63
N LYS A 235 -6.55 -11.48 4.51
CA LYS A 235 -7.44 -12.61 4.82
C LYS A 235 -7.80 -13.50 3.61
N CYS A 236 -7.09 -13.38 2.50
CA CYS A 236 -7.18 -14.23 1.32
C CYS A 236 -5.90 -15.02 1.12
N TRP A 237 -5.96 -16.11 0.33
CA TRP A 237 -4.84 -17.01 0.09
C TRP A 237 -4.56 -17.11 -1.41
N TYR A 238 -3.28 -16.94 -1.78
CA TYR A 238 -2.82 -16.93 -3.17
C TYR A 238 -1.72 -17.96 -3.37
N SER A 239 -1.86 -18.82 -4.37
CA SER A 239 -0.90 -19.87 -4.63
C SER A 239 0.39 -19.35 -5.28
N VAL A 240 1.49 -20.02 -4.99
CA VAL A 240 2.75 -19.87 -5.73
C VAL A 240 3.17 -21.25 -6.26
N PRO A 241 4.09 -21.35 -7.24
CA PRO A 241 4.60 -22.66 -7.68
C PRO A 241 5.07 -23.49 -6.48
N PHE A 242 4.62 -24.73 -6.39
CA PHE A 242 4.75 -25.60 -5.22
C PHE A 242 6.19 -25.80 -4.71
N HIS A 243 7.18 -25.63 -5.58
CA HIS A 243 8.60 -25.76 -5.21
C HIS A 243 9.16 -24.60 -4.37
N TYR A 244 8.38 -23.51 -4.21
CA TYR A 244 8.74 -22.38 -3.32
C TYR A 244 8.21 -22.54 -1.89
N ARG A 245 7.65 -23.70 -1.51
CA ARG A 245 7.15 -23.94 -0.15
C ARG A 245 8.21 -23.64 0.92
N GLY A 246 7.79 -23.01 2.00
CA GLY A 246 8.66 -22.63 3.12
C GLY A 246 9.63 -21.48 2.84
N ARG A 247 9.58 -20.88 1.64
CA ARG A 247 10.40 -19.70 1.32
C ARG A 247 9.74 -18.42 1.80
N GLU A 248 10.55 -17.46 2.24
CA GLU A 248 10.12 -16.09 2.46
C GLU A 248 10.02 -15.37 1.11
N VAL A 249 8.90 -14.71 0.90
CA VAL A 249 8.57 -13.99 -0.34
C VAL A 249 8.09 -12.58 -0.01
N GLU A 250 8.16 -11.69 -0.97
CA GLU A 250 7.61 -10.34 -0.90
C GLU A 250 6.30 -10.30 -1.69
N ILE A 251 5.24 -9.82 -1.04
CA ILE A 251 3.95 -9.57 -1.68
C ILE A 251 3.88 -8.09 -2.00
N ARG A 252 3.50 -7.77 -3.25
CA ARG A 252 3.16 -6.43 -3.73
C ARG A 252 1.72 -6.44 -4.19
N ALA A 253 0.86 -5.73 -3.48
CA ALA A 253 -0.56 -5.68 -3.80
C ALA A 253 -1.01 -4.27 -4.16
N THR A 254 -1.67 -4.15 -5.30
CA THR A 254 -2.41 -2.96 -5.72
C THR A 254 -3.89 -3.09 -5.33
N SER A 255 -4.75 -2.18 -5.78
CA SER A 255 -6.20 -2.31 -5.64
C SER A 255 -6.76 -3.53 -6.39
N HIS A 256 -6.11 -4.00 -7.46
CA HIS A 256 -6.63 -5.03 -8.36
C HIS A 256 -5.80 -6.30 -8.43
N THR A 257 -4.51 -6.23 -8.13
CA THR A 257 -3.57 -7.34 -8.31
C THR A 257 -2.80 -7.65 -7.03
N VAL A 258 -2.44 -8.93 -6.87
CA VAL A 258 -1.49 -9.41 -5.87
C VAL A 258 -0.36 -10.11 -6.61
N GLU A 259 0.83 -9.54 -6.56
CA GLU A 259 2.03 -10.07 -7.16
C GLU A 259 2.97 -10.59 -6.06
N ILE A 260 3.60 -11.73 -6.32
CA ILE A 260 4.47 -12.39 -5.34
C ILE A 260 5.86 -12.50 -5.95
N PHE A 261 6.86 -12.02 -5.20
CA PHE A 261 8.25 -11.94 -5.62
C PHE A 261 9.16 -12.76 -4.72
N LEU A 262 10.14 -13.42 -5.30
CA LEU A 262 11.24 -14.06 -4.60
C LEU A 262 12.55 -13.47 -5.09
N ARG A 263 13.31 -12.82 -4.19
CA ARG A 263 14.59 -12.16 -4.50
C ARG A 263 14.49 -11.24 -5.72
N GLY A 264 13.44 -10.41 -5.78
CA GLY A 264 13.19 -9.46 -6.86
C GLY A 264 12.60 -10.04 -8.14
N LYS A 265 12.48 -11.37 -8.27
CA LYS A 265 11.84 -12.02 -9.42
C LYS A 265 10.38 -12.33 -9.11
N ARG A 266 9.44 -11.89 -9.98
CA ARG A 266 8.03 -12.23 -9.87
C ARG A 266 7.82 -13.72 -10.13
N ILE A 267 7.22 -14.43 -9.16
CA ILE A 267 6.97 -15.87 -9.22
C ILE A 267 5.48 -16.21 -9.38
N ALA A 268 4.58 -15.27 -9.03
CA ALA A 268 3.14 -15.41 -9.23
C ALA A 268 2.46 -14.03 -9.35
N SER A 269 1.30 -14.00 -10.01
CA SER A 269 0.42 -12.85 -10.11
C SER A 269 -1.03 -13.33 -10.07
N HIS A 270 -1.87 -12.64 -9.28
CA HIS A 270 -3.28 -12.97 -9.08
C HIS A 270 -4.14 -11.73 -9.10
N VAL A 271 -5.41 -11.88 -9.45
CA VAL A 271 -6.43 -10.86 -9.20
C VAL A 271 -6.66 -10.78 -7.70
N ARG A 272 -6.64 -9.57 -7.13
CA ARG A 272 -6.93 -9.34 -5.72
C ARG A 272 -8.39 -9.60 -5.41
N HIS A 273 -8.66 -10.36 -4.36
CA HIS A 273 -10.00 -10.57 -3.82
C HIS A 273 -10.24 -9.64 -2.63
N ILE A 274 -11.42 -9.03 -2.61
CA ILE A 274 -11.86 -8.13 -1.53
C ILE A 274 -12.57 -8.93 -0.43
N LEU A 275 -13.29 -10.02 -0.82
CA LEU A 275 -14.04 -10.85 0.13
C LEU A 275 -13.07 -11.77 0.90
N PRO A 276 -13.04 -11.69 2.26
CA PRO A 276 -12.18 -12.52 3.08
C PRO A 276 -12.46 -14.02 2.89
N GLY A 277 -11.46 -14.86 3.14
CA GLY A 277 -11.55 -16.31 3.10
C GLY A 277 -11.41 -16.93 1.72
N LYS A 278 -11.32 -16.14 0.65
CA LYS A 278 -11.08 -16.69 -0.69
C LYS A 278 -9.67 -17.27 -0.84
N ARG A 279 -9.63 -18.41 -1.51
CA ARG A 279 -8.40 -19.11 -1.86
C ARG A 279 -8.32 -19.24 -3.39
N THR A 280 -7.25 -18.72 -3.98
CA THR A 280 -6.99 -18.78 -5.42
C THR A 280 -5.81 -19.68 -5.69
N THR A 281 -6.01 -20.73 -6.48
CA THR A 281 -4.98 -21.70 -6.86
C THR A 281 -4.86 -21.74 -8.36
N LEU A 282 -3.72 -21.32 -8.93
CA LEU A 282 -3.42 -21.49 -10.34
C LEU A 282 -3.03 -22.96 -10.61
N LYS A 283 -3.50 -23.51 -11.73
CA LYS A 283 -3.26 -24.88 -12.12
C LYS A 283 -1.78 -25.21 -12.27
N GLU A 284 -1.03 -24.31 -12.87
CA GLU A 284 0.41 -24.38 -13.10
C GLU A 284 1.25 -24.37 -11.81
N HIS A 285 0.69 -23.89 -10.70
CA HIS A 285 1.35 -23.90 -9.39
C HIS A 285 1.29 -25.26 -8.70
N ARG A 286 0.42 -26.15 -9.16
CA ARG A 286 0.23 -27.49 -8.57
C ARG A 286 1.35 -28.44 -8.98
N PRO A 287 1.75 -29.38 -8.11
CA PRO A 287 2.58 -30.51 -8.51
C PRO A 287 1.93 -31.30 -9.66
N LYS A 288 2.71 -31.85 -10.59
CA LYS A 288 2.19 -32.61 -11.73
C LYS A 288 1.17 -33.67 -11.32
N ASN A 289 1.46 -34.42 -10.25
CA ASN A 289 0.55 -35.44 -9.72
C ASN A 289 -0.82 -34.90 -9.31
N HIS A 290 -0.88 -33.63 -8.85
CA HIS A 290 -2.14 -32.99 -8.45
C HIS A 290 -2.84 -32.30 -9.63
N GLN A 291 -2.11 -31.92 -10.67
CA GLN A 291 -2.71 -31.42 -11.92
C GLN A 291 -3.47 -32.57 -12.61
N ASP A 292 -2.89 -33.73 -12.65
CA ASP A 292 -3.50 -34.94 -13.22
C ASP A 292 -4.76 -35.38 -12.45
N TYR A 293 -4.76 -35.25 -11.10
CA TYR A 293 -5.87 -35.69 -10.26
C TYR A 293 -7.14 -34.82 -10.39
N GLY A 294 -6.99 -33.53 -10.67
CA GLY A 294 -8.12 -32.61 -10.84
C GLY A 294 -8.74 -32.61 -12.24
N GLU A 295 -8.18 -33.32 -13.19
CA GLU A 295 -8.57 -33.31 -14.61
C GLU A 295 -9.07 -34.66 -15.15
N TRP A 296 -9.36 -35.59 -14.26
CA TRP A 296 -9.86 -36.89 -14.66
C TRP A 296 -11.39 -36.98 -14.45
N PRO A 297 -12.20 -36.40 -15.37
CA PRO A 297 -13.62 -36.69 -15.36
C PRO A 297 -13.82 -38.17 -15.64
N PRO A 298 -14.92 -38.79 -15.18
CA PRO A 298 -15.24 -40.19 -15.42
C PRO A 298 -15.06 -40.61 -16.89
N GLU A 299 -15.42 -39.74 -17.81
CA GLU A 299 -15.33 -39.97 -19.26
C GLU A 299 -13.89 -40.14 -19.77
N ARG A 300 -12.91 -39.57 -19.10
CA ARG A 300 -11.49 -39.74 -19.45
C ARG A 300 -10.98 -41.12 -19.05
N LEU A 301 -11.39 -41.63 -17.87
CA LEU A 301 -11.07 -42.98 -17.44
C LEU A 301 -11.72 -44.03 -18.37
N ILE A 302 -12.97 -43.81 -18.74
CA ILE A 302 -13.71 -44.66 -19.68
C ILE A 302 -13.04 -44.66 -21.06
N ARG A 303 -12.64 -43.47 -21.58
CA ARG A 303 -11.91 -43.40 -22.85
C ARG A 303 -10.56 -44.11 -22.81
N TRP A 304 -9.83 -43.99 -21.70
CA TRP A 304 -8.57 -44.75 -21.54
C TRP A 304 -8.81 -46.24 -21.48
N ALA A 305 -9.83 -46.68 -20.73
CA ALA A 305 -10.24 -48.09 -20.71
C ALA A 305 -10.64 -48.62 -22.09
N ALA A 306 -11.36 -47.83 -22.89
CA ALA A 306 -11.75 -48.16 -24.24
C ALA A 306 -10.55 -48.35 -25.20
N GLN A 307 -9.44 -47.65 -24.98
CA GLN A 307 -8.19 -47.85 -25.75
C GLN A 307 -7.47 -49.14 -25.37
N ILE A 308 -7.74 -49.71 -24.20
CA ILE A 308 -7.18 -51.00 -23.76
C ILE A 308 -8.01 -52.14 -24.33
N GLY A 309 -9.34 -52.05 -24.21
CA GLY A 309 -10.25 -53.04 -24.77
C GLY A 309 -11.68 -52.90 -24.25
N PRO A 310 -12.68 -53.55 -24.90
CA PRO A 310 -14.08 -53.43 -24.58
C PRO A 310 -14.42 -53.95 -23.18
N ASP A 311 -13.82 -55.05 -22.74
CA ASP A 311 -14.10 -55.62 -21.43
C ASP A 311 -13.56 -54.74 -20.30
N THR A 312 -12.36 -54.17 -20.47
CA THR A 312 -11.77 -53.20 -19.56
C THR A 312 -12.65 -51.94 -19.46
N LYS A 313 -13.22 -51.46 -20.58
CA LYS A 313 -14.16 -50.31 -20.58
C LYS A 313 -15.38 -50.64 -19.74
N THR A 314 -16.01 -51.77 -19.96
CA THR A 314 -17.21 -52.21 -19.22
C THR A 314 -16.95 -52.32 -17.71
N LEU A 315 -15.80 -52.87 -17.33
CA LEU A 315 -15.37 -52.98 -15.94
C LEU A 315 -15.24 -51.58 -15.28
N ILE A 316 -14.58 -50.64 -15.95
CA ILE A 316 -14.38 -49.28 -15.42
C ILE A 316 -15.73 -48.52 -15.32
N GLU A 317 -16.60 -48.62 -16.31
CA GLU A 317 -17.94 -48.04 -16.28
C GLU A 317 -18.75 -48.58 -15.09
N ARG A 318 -18.68 -49.89 -14.86
CA ARG A 318 -19.35 -50.53 -13.72
C ARG A 318 -18.83 -50.07 -12.36
N ILE A 319 -17.50 -50.05 -12.19
CA ILE A 319 -16.86 -49.54 -10.96
C ILE A 319 -17.29 -48.09 -10.65
N LEU A 320 -17.39 -47.24 -11.67
CA LEU A 320 -17.79 -45.85 -11.51
C LEU A 320 -19.28 -45.69 -11.22
N ALA A 321 -20.14 -46.56 -11.81
CA ALA A 321 -21.60 -46.53 -11.62
C ALA A 321 -22.05 -47.11 -10.28
N GLU A 322 -21.35 -48.09 -9.73
CA GLU A 322 -21.68 -48.76 -8.46
C GLU A 322 -21.36 -47.87 -7.22
N ARG A 323 -20.65 -46.77 -7.38
CA ARG A 323 -20.31 -45.87 -6.30
C ARG A 323 -21.33 -44.73 -6.17
N SER A 324 -21.60 -44.32 -4.97
CA SER A 324 -22.49 -43.18 -4.69
C SER A 324 -21.94 -41.84 -5.28
N HIS A 325 -20.64 -41.75 -5.50
CA HIS A 325 -19.98 -40.69 -6.27
C HIS A 325 -18.80 -41.29 -7.09
N PRO A 326 -18.66 -40.96 -8.39
CA PRO A 326 -17.64 -41.55 -9.27
C PRO A 326 -16.22 -41.44 -8.74
N GLU A 327 -15.86 -40.33 -8.04
CA GLU A 327 -14.53 -40.11 -7.46
C GLU A 327 -14.10 -41.21 -6.48
N GLN A 328 -15.03 -41.92 -5.82
CA GLN A 328 -14.72 -43.02 -4.94
C GLN A 328 -14.12 -44.21 -5.67
N GLY A 329 -14.43 -44.35 -6.97
CA GLY A 329 -13.92 -45.39 -7.84
C GLY A 329 -12.55 -45.09 -8.50
N TYR A 330 -12.13 -43.83 -8.50
CA TYR A 330 -10.97 -43.37 -9.28
C TYR A 330 -9.67 -44.12 -8.94
N ARG A 331 -9.38 -44.35 -7.65
CA ARG A 331 -8.16 -45.08 -7.23
C ARG A 331 -8.16 -46.49 -7.73
N SER A 332 -9.28 -47.20 -7.69
CA SER A 332 -9.44 -48.55 -8.21
C SER A 332 -9.27 -48.57 -9.71
N CYS A 333 -9.94 -47.67 -10.43
CA CYS A 333 -9.82 -47.52 -11.87
C CYS A 333 -8.37 -47.24 -12.32
N PHE A 334 -7.68 -46.30 -11.65
CA PHE A 334 -6.26 -46.03 -11.92
C PHE A 334 -5.35 -47.23 -11.66
N GLY A 335 -5.58 -47.97 -10.57
CA GLY A 335 -4.83 -49.19 -10.28
C GLY A 335 -4.96 -50.20 -11.40
N ILE A 336 -6.18 -50.49 -11.85
CA ILE A 336 -6.48 -51.41 -12.93
C ILE A 336 -5.86 -50.96 -14.24
N LEU A 337 -6.10 -49.70 -14.66
CA LEU A 337 -5.61 -49.19 -15.96
C LEU A 337 -4.07 -49.12 -16.04
N ARG A 338 -3.38 -48.92 -14.90
CA ARG A 338 -1.91 -48.95 -14.86
C ARG A 338 -1.34 -50.31 -15.16
N HIS A 339 -2.05 -51.40 -14.89
CA HIS A 339 -1.60 -52.74 -15.20
C HIS A 339 -1.43 -53.00 -16.72
N ALA A 340 -2.11 -52.21 -17.58
CA ALA A 340 -1.89 -52.25 -19.02
C ALA A 340 -0.42 -51.99 -19.41
N LYS A 341 0.27 -51.09 -18.67
CA LYS A 341 1.69 -50.79 -18.92
C LYS A 341 2.62 -51.94 -18.53
N THR A 342 2.25 -52.71 -17.52
CA THR A 342 3.09 -53.79 -17.00
C THR A 342 2.82 -55.11 -17.73
N PHE A 343 1.55 -55.41 -18.04
CA PHE A 343 1.13 -56.71 -18.55
C PHE A 343 0.64 -56.68 -19.99
N GLY A 344 0.52 -55.49 -20.59
CA GLY A 344 -0.01 -55.29 -21.94
C GLY A 344 -1.54 -55.23 -22.00
N ASN A 345 -2.06 -54.54 -23.04
CA ASN A 345 -3.49 -54.24 -23.18
C ASN A 345 -4.33 -55.53 -23.35
N GLN A 346 -3.84 -56.50 -24.16
CA GLN A 346 -4.58 -57.74 -24.42
C GLN A 346 -4.80 -58.55 -23.15
N ARG A 347 -3.76 -58.71 -22.32
CA ARG A 347 -3.87 -59.50 -21.07
C ARG A 347 -4.78 -58.80 -20.06
N LEU A 348 -4.70 -57.46 -19.97
CA LEU A 348 -5.60 -56.72 -19.08
C LEU A 348 -7.05 -56.84 -19.54
N ASN A 349 -7.33 -56.69 -20.83
CA ASN A 349 -8.69 -56.81 -21.34
C ASN A 349 -9.27 -58.24 -21.17
N ALA A 350 -8.44 -59.27 -21.32
CA ALA A 350 -8.88 -60.66 -21.10
C ALA A 350 -9.11 -61.00 -19.62
N ALA A 351 -8.57 -60.21 -18.70
CA ALA A 351 -8.76 -60.37 -17.24
C ALA A 351 -9.85 -59.47 -16.66
N ALA A 352 -10.37 -58.56 -17.43
CA ALA A 352 -11.40 -57.58 -17.01
C ALA A 352 -12.81 -58.13 -17.21
#